data_5d7fe430002b850f8095c4ea036b62e7
#
_entry.id   5d7fe430002b850f8095c4ea036b62e7
#
_cell.length_a   1.000
_cell.length_b   1.000
_cell.length_c   1.000
_cell.angle_alpha   90.00
_cell.angle_beta   90.00
_cell.angle_gamma   90.00
#
_symmetry.space_group_name_H-M   'P 1'
#
loop_
_entity.id
_entity.type
_entity.pdbx_description
1 polymer ?
#
loop_
_entity_poly.entity_id
_entity_poly.type
_entity_poly.pdbx_seq_one_letter_code
_entity_poly.pdbx_strand_id
1 'polypeptide(L)'
;MLELNCETDFVAKGDRFQALGDELVDHLLKTKSADVAAFMASEIASGRSVQQHVDEANATLGERIEVRRVTVYEGGPVGIYLHKTSPDLPPQVGVLISLTKEALEVGRDVAQHIAAFAPQFVKREDVPADLIDNERRIAEETAREEGKPEAALSKIVEGRVTGFVKEVSLLEQAFADRKSTRLNSSH
;
A
#
# COMPACT_ATOMS: atom_id res chain seq x y z
N MET A 1 -1.36 11.37 -1.52
CA MET A 1 -0.42 10.36 -2.04
C MET A 1 -0.82 9.98 -3.45
N LEU A 2 0.14 9.73 -4.32
CA LEU A 2 -0.07 9.35 -5.70
C LEU A 2 0.83 8.16 -6.01
N GLU A 3 0.32 7.17 -6.72
CA GLU A 3 1.08 6.06 -7.27
C GLU A 3 1.24 6.27 -8.78
N LEU A 4 2.51 6.48 -9.20
CA LEU A 4 2.91 6.65 -10.59
C LEU A 4 3.78 5.48 -10.99
N ASN A 5 3.37 4.75 -12.02
CA ASN A 5 4.07 3.57 -12.50
C ASN A 5 4.72 3.83 -13.86
N CYS A 6 5.85 3.18 -14.13
CA CYS A 6 6.51 3.05 -15.43
C CYS A 6 6.94 1.60 -15.64
N GLU A 7 7.46 1.27 -16.82
CA GLU A 7 7.80 -0.11 -17.17
C GLU A 7 9.18 -0.53 -16.68
N THR A 8 10.15 0.39 -16.59
CA THR A 8 11.52 0.05 -16.21
C THR A 8 12.09 0.93 -15.10
N ASP A 9 13.06 0.37 -14.37
CA ASP A 9 13.86 1.09 -13.39
C ASP A 9 14.68 2.23 -14.00
N PHE A 10 15.01 2.15 -15.30
CA PHE A 10 15.73 3.21 -16.00
C PHE A 10 14.92 4.49 -16.04
N VAL A 11 13.66 4.41 -16.40
CA VAL A 11 12.76 5.56 -16.42
C VAL A 11 12.47 6.01 -14.99
N ALA A 12 12.23 5.07 -14.06
CA ALA A 12 11.95 5.39 -12.65
C ALA A 12 13.07 6.21 -11.98
N LYS A 13 14.33 5.95 -12.32
CA LYS A 13 15.51 6.67 -11.83
C LYS A 13 15.70 8.05 -12.46
N GLY A 14 15.09 8.27 -13.63
CA GLY A 14 15.28 9.48 -14.40
C GLY A 14 14.64 10.70 -13.77
N ASP A 15 15.36 11.83 -13.80
CA ASP A 15 14.90 13.11 -13.24
C ASP A 15 13.56 13.56 -13.84
N ARG A 16 13.31 13.26 -15.11
CA ARG A 16 12.06 13.64 -15.79
C ARG A 16 10.85 12.89 -15.24
N PHE A 17 10.99 11.61 -14.92
CA PHE A 17 9.93 10.83 -14.30
C PHE A 17 9.65 11.30 -12.87
N GLN A 18 10.71 11.57 -12.10
CA GLN A 18 10.58 12.05 -10.75
C GLN A 18 9.95 13.45 -10.71
N ALA A 19 10.38 14.37 -11.59
CA ALA A 19 9.78 15.69 -11.72
C ALA A 19 8.29 15.63 -12.10
N LEU A 20 7.91 14.73 -13.02
CA LEU A 20 6.50 14.48 -13.34
C LEU A 20 5.72 14.03 -12.09
N GLY A 21 6.29 13.12 -11.30
CA GLY A 21 5.67 12.66 -10.05
C GLY A 21 5.44 13.81 -9.06
N ASP A 22 6.42 14.68 -8.87
CA ASP A 22 6.34 15.84 -7.99
C ASP A 22 5.28 16.85 -8.48
N GLU A 23 5.25 17.16 -9.79
CA GLU A 23 4.25 18.05 -10.39
C GLU A 23 2.81 17.50 -10.21
N LEU A 24 2.64 16.19 -10.41
CA LEU A 24 1.34 15.54 -10.24
C LEU A 24 0.89 15.50 -8.78
N VAL A 25 1.79 15.30 -7.82
CA VAL A 25 1.47 15.35 -6.39
C VAL A 25 1.07 16.77 -5.99
N ASP A 26 1.81 17.78 -6.43
CA ASP A 26 1.48 19.19 -6.16
C ASP A 26 0.13 19.59 -6.74
N HIS A 27 -0.20 19.07 -7.94
CA HIS A 27 -1.51 19.29 -8.55
C HIS A 27 -2.63 18.57 -7.78
N LEU A 28 -2.40 17.31 -7.36
CA LEU A 28 -3.35 16.56 -6.54
C LEU A 28 -3.66 17.27 -5.21
N LEU A 29 -2.67 17.87 -4.57
CA LEU A 29 -2.87 18.65 -3.34
C LEU A 29 -3.75 19.90 -3.56
N LYS A 30 -3.69 20.51 -4.73
CA LYS A 30 -4.53 21.68 -5.08
C LYS A 30 -5.96 21.28 -5.44
N THR A 31 -6.12 20.23 -6.25
CA THR A 31 -7.43 19.79 -6.74
C THR A 31 -8.19 18.93 -5.75
N LYS A 32 -7.47 18.23 -4.86
CA LYS A 32 -8.03 17.29 -3.88
C LYS A 32 -8.96 16.27 -4.52
N SER A 33 -8.60 15.81 -5.70
CA SER A 33 -9.42 14.88 -6.49
C SER A 33 -9.70 13.60 -5.71
N ALA A 34 -10.96 13.16 -5.74
CA ALA A 34 -11.45 12.02 -4.96
C ALA A 34 -10.96 10.67 -5.50
N ASP A 35 -10.74 10.59 -6.82
CA ASP A 35 -10.35 9.36 -7.51
C ASP A 35 -9.45 9.67 -8.72
N VAL A 36 -8.93 8.61 -9.34
CA VAL A 36 -8.03 8.72 -10.49
C VAL A 36 -8.72 9.35 -11.70
N ALA A 37 -9.98 9.02 -11.97
CA ALA A 37 -10.68 9.54 -13.16
C ALA A 37 -10.88 11.06 -13.06
N ALA A 38 -11.33 11.54 -11.90
CA ALA A 38 -11.46 12.97 -11.63
C ALA A 38 -10.09 13.68 -11.68
N PHE A 39 -9.05 13.06 -11.16
CA PHE A 39 -7.69 13.61 -11.21
C PHE A 39 -7.18 13.72 -12.65
N MET A 40 -7.28 12.64 -13.45
CA MET A 40 -6.82 12.63 -14.84
C MET A 40 -7.53 13.63 -15.72
N ALA A 41 -8.80 13.91 -15.44
CA ALA A 41 -9.61 14.91 -16.14
C ALA A 41 -9.33 16.36 -15.69
N SER A 42 -8.69 16.57 -14.54
CA SER A 42 -8.42 17.90 -14.00
C SER A 42 -7.39 18.67 -14.82
N GLU A 43 -7.53 19.99 -14.88
CA GLU A 43 -6.70 20.88 -15.68
C GLU A 43 -5.48 21.39 -14.90
N ILE A 44 -4.28 21.16 -15.42
CA ILE A 44 -3.04 21.72 -14.88
C ILE A 44 -2.83 23.17 -15.33
N ALA A 45 -1.86 23.86 -14.73
CA ALA A 45 -1.60 25.29 -14.97
C ALA A 45 -1.35 25.67 -16.44
N SER A 46 -0.99 24.72 -17.29
CA SER A 46 -0.78 24.94 -18.74
C SER A 46 -2.06 24.90 -19.57
N GLY A 47 -3.24 24.70 -18.98
CA GLY A 47 -4.52 24.56 -19.69
C GLY A 47 -4.76 23.18 -20.30
N ARG A 48 -3.90 22.19 -19.99
CA ARG A 48 -4.04 20.80 -20.42
C ARG A 48 -4.59 19.95 -19.29
N SER A 49 -5.25 18.83 -19.61
CA SER A 49 -5.62 17.85 -18.59
C SER A 49 -4.38 17.10 -18.09
N VAL A 50 -4.46 16.54 -16.87
CA VAL A 50 -3.44 15.61 -16.35
C VAL A 50 -3.22 14.44 -17.33
N GLN A 51 -4.30 13.91 -17.92
CA GLN A 51 -4.21 12.86 -18.94
C GLN A 51 -3.31 13.26 -20.10
N GLN A 52 -3.53 14.43 -20.69
CA GLN A 52 -2.71 14.93 -21.80
C GLN A 52 -1.24 15.11 -21.38
N HIS A 53 -1.00 15.57 -20.15
CA HIS A 53 0.35 15.74 -19.63
C HIS A 53 1.07 14.40 -19.45
N VAL A 54 0.39 13.36 -18.96
CA VAL A 54 0.92 12.00 -18.85
C VAL A 54 1.15 11.38 -20.22
N ASP A 55 0.24 11.61 -21.19
CA ASP A 55 0.41 11.11 -22.56
C ASP A 55 1.64 11.71 -23.27
N GLU A 56 1.93 12.98 -23.03
CA GLU A 56 3.16 13.62 -23.52
C GLU A 56 4.41 13.05 -22.85
N ALA A 57 4.34 12.74 -21.56
CA ALA A 57 5.44 12.09 -20.85
C ALA A 57 5.68 10.68 -21.42
N ASN A 58 4.64 9.90 -21.72
CA ASN A 58 4.73 8.61 -22.39
C ASN A 58 5.48 8.73 -23.72
N ALA A 59 5.10 9.70 -24.55
CA ALA A 59 5.77 9.93 -25.85
C ALA A 59 7.23 10.35 -25.70
N THR A 60 7.55 11.14 -24.65
CA THR A 60 8.89 11.67 -24.42
C THR A 60 9.84 10.67 -23.79
N LEU A 61 9.35 9.85 -22.85
CA LEU A 61 10.12 8.85 -22.11
C LEU A 61 10.17 7.51 -22.84
N GLY A 62 9.26 7.27 -23.79
CA GLY A 62 9.22 6.06 -24.60
C GLY A 62 8.70 4.84 -23.85
N GLU A 63 8.06 5.02 -22.70
CA GLU A 63 7.46 3.97 -21.88
C GLU A 63 6.04 4.34 -21.48
N ARG A 64 5.23 3.34 -21.13
CA ARG A 64 3.92 3.57 -20.54
C ARG A 64 4.08 4.04 -19.10
N ILE A 65 3.61 5.26 -18.84
CA ILE A 65 3.46 5.84 -17.50
C ILE A 65 1.99 5.89 -17.14
N GLU A 66 1.66 5.50 -15.93
CA GLU A 66 0.28 5.40 -15.47
C GLU A 66 0.12 5.92 -14.04
N VAL A 67 -0.83 6.83 -13.84
CA VAL A 67 -1.33 7.16 -12.50
C VAL A 67 -2.31 6.07 -12.09
N ARG A 68 -1.89 5.20 -11.19
CA ARG A 68 -2.68 4.04 -10.78
C ARG A 68 -3.64 4.33 -9.65
N ARG A 69 -3.19 5.10 -8.66
CA ARG A 69 -3.99 5.45 -7.46
C ARG A 69 -3.68 6.86 -7.00
N VAL A 70 -4.70 7.52 -6.49
CA VAL A 70 -4.59 8.79 -5.76
C VAL A 70 -5.32 8.69 -4.44
N THR A 71 -4.79 9.34 -3.41
CA THR A 71 -5.40 9.40 -2.08
C THR A 71 -5.08 10.74 -1.45
N VAL A 72 -6.09 11.42 -0.94
CA VAL A 72 -5.97 12.69 -0.20
C VAL A 72 -6.63 12.51 1.16
N TYR A 73 -5.89 12.80 2.22
CA TYR A 73 -6.44 12.95 3.56
C TYR A 73 -6.53 14.41 3.92
N GLU A 74 -7.66 14.83 4.49
CA GLU A 74 -7.91 16.17 4.97
C GLU A 74 -8.27 16.15 6.45
N GLY A 75 -7.75 17.12 7.17
CA GLY A 75 -8.04 17.34 8.59
C GLY A 75 -7.31 16.35 9.51
N GLY A 76 -6.58 16.89 10.47
CA GLY A 76 -5.82 16.14 11.45
C GLY A 76 -4.39 15.80 11.03
N PRO A 77 -3.59 15.32 12.00
CA PRO A 77 -2.21 14.92 11.75
C PRO A 77 -2.15 13.65 10.89
N VAL A 78 -1.14 13.59 9.99
CA VAL A 78 -0.90 12.44 9.11
C VAL A 78 0.50 11.89 9.35
N GLY A 79 0.59 10.62 9.70
CA GLY A 79 1.84 9.87 9.68
C GLY A 79 2.16 9.44 8.25
N ILE A 80 3.42 9.60 7.84
CA ILE A 80 3.88 9.25 6.48
C ILE A 80 5.11 8.35 6.59
N TYR A 81 5.12 7.30 5.79
CA TYR A 81 6.32 6.50 5.56
C TYR A 81 6.45 6.16 4.07
N LEU A 82 7.62 6.44 3.53
CA LEU A 82 7.99 6.11 2.15
C LEU A 82 9.18 5.15 2.18
N HIS A 83 9.02 3.96 1.64
CA HIS A 83 10.05 2.93 1.63
C HIS A 83 10.74 2.86 0.26
N LYS A 84 12.07 2.95 0.28
CA LYS A 84 12.92 2.73 -0.89
C LYS A 84 13.54 1.34 -0.81
N THR A 85 13.41 0.55 -1.86
CA THR A 85 14.08 -0.77 -1.97
C THR A 85 15.51 -0.65 -2.49
N SER A 86 15.83 0.47 -3.15
CA SER A 86 17.17 0.83 -3.61
C SER A 86 17.41 2.33 -3.38
N PRO A 87 18.65 2.77 -3.07
CA PRO A 87 18.99 4.18 -2.92
C PRO A 87 18.68 5.01 -4.16
N ASP A 88 18.83 4.43 -5.35
CA ASP A 88 18.69 5.12 -6.63
C ASP A 88 17.24 5.19 -7.14
N LEU A 89 16.32 4.42 -6.55
CA LEU A 89 14.93 4.40 -6.94
C LEU A 89 14.08 5.36 -6.11
N PRO A 90 13.03 5.95 -6.67
CA PRO A 90 11.99 6.60 -5.89
C PRO A 90 11.33 5.59 -4.93
N PRO A 91 10.61 6.05 -3.89
CA PRO A 91 9.91 5.15 -2.98
C PRO A 91 8.90 4.27 -3.73
N GLN A 92 8.96 2.95 -3.48
CA GLN A 92 8.10 1.97 -4.13
C GLN A 92 6.91 1.55 -3.25
N VAL A 93 6.99 1.80 -1.95
CA VAL A 93 5.88 1.62 -1.01
C VAL A 93 5.66 2.92 -0.26
N GLY A 94 4.42 3.39 -0.26
CA GLY A 94 4.00 4.57 0.50
C GLY A 94 2.85 4.24 1.44
N VAL A 95 2.94 4.71 2.68
CA VAL A 95 1.88 4.57 3.68
C VAL A 95 1.51 5.93 4.25
N LEU A 96 0.20 6.21 4.27
CA LEU A 96 -0.38 7.36 4.96
C LEU A 96 -1.28 6.85 6.09
N ILE A 97 -1.16 7.47 7.27
CA ILE A 97 -2.00 7.18 8.43
C ILE A 97 -2.63 8.47 8.92
N SER A 98 -3.96 8.52 8.96
CA SER A 98 -4.70 9.58 9.64
C SER A 98 -4.71 9.32 11.15
N LEU A 99 -4.35 10.33 11.93
CA LEU A 99 -4.28 10.26 13.38
C LEU A 99 -5.37 11.13 14.01
N THR A 100 -5.94 10.67 15.12
CA THR A 100 -6.96 11.44 15.87
C THR A 100 -6.35 12.54 16.74
N LYS A 101 -5.05 12.46 17.01
CA LYS A 101 -4.27 13.45 17.77
C LYS A 101 -2.84 13.49 17.26
N GLU A 102 -2.14 14.57 17.59
CA GLU A 102 -0.75 14.73 17.21
C GLU A 102 0.13 13.68 17.92
N ALA A 103 0.67 12.74 17.14
CA ALA A 103 1.56 11.67 17.58
C ALA A 103 2.41 11.20 16.38
N LEU A 104 3.15 12.11 15.76
CA LEU A 104 3.82 11.87 14.47
C LEU A 104 4.83 10.73 14.51
N GLU A 105 5.56 10.56 15.64
CA GLU A 105 6.51 9.43 15.79
C GLU A 105 5.78 8.09 15.81
N VAL A 106 4.68 7.99 16.58
CA VAL A 106 3.86 6.78 16.62
C VAL A 106 3.24 6.51 15.24
N GLY A 107 2.73 7.55 14.58
CA GLY A 107 2.20 7.46 13.22
C GLY A 107 3.23 6.91 12.23
N ARG A 108 4.48 7.37 12.33
CA ARG A 108 5.57 6.86 11.49
C ARG A 108 5.91 5.40 11.80
N ASP A 109 6.00 5.03 13.07
CA ASP A 109 6.30 3.65 13.47
C ASP A 109 5.21 2.68 13.01
N VAL A 110 3.93 3.06 13.13
CA VAL A 110 2.79 2.28 12.60
C VAL A 110 2.83 2.23 11.07
N ALA A 111 3.18 3.32 10.38
CA ALA A 111 3.32 3.33 8.93
C ALA A 111 4.47 2.41 8.45
N GLN A 112 5.58 2.34 9.18
CA GLN A 112 6.66 1.40 8.91
C GLN A 112 6.21 -0.05 9.11
N HIS A 113 5.46 -0.33 10.18
CA HIS A 113 4.87 -1.65 10.42
C HIS A 113 3.96 -2.06 9.26
N ILE A 114 3.05 -1.17 8.82
CA ILE A 114 2.16 -1.43 7.68
C ILE A 114 2.95 -1.71 6.40
N ALA A 115 4.00 -0.96 6.13
CA ALA A 115 4.85 -1.17 4.96
C ALA A 115 5.55 -2.55 4.98
N ALA A 116 5.92 -3.04 6.17
CA ALA A 116 6.63 -4.30 6.35
C ALA A 116 5.69 -5.53 6.32
N PHE A 117 4.49 -5.42 6.92
CA PHE A 117 3.59 -6.56 7.12
C PHE A 117 2.35 -6.52 6.22
N ALA A 118 2.16 -5.45 5.45
CA ALA A 118 1.10 -5.29 4.45
C ALA A 118 -0.30 -5.76 4.90
N PRO A 119 -0.81 -5.33 6.08
CA PRO A 119 -2.15 -5.68 6.51
C PRO A 119 -3.16 -5.18 5.48
N GLN A 120 -4.20 -5.95 5.22
CA GLN A 120 -5.23 -5.61 4.25
C GLN A 120 -6.41 -4.87 4.90
N PHE A 121 -6.60 -5.06 6.20
CA PHE A 121 -7.69 -4.50 7.00
C PHE A 121 -7.15 -3.85 8.28
N VAL A 122 -7.91 -2.89 8.83
CA VAL A 122 -7.51 -2.27 10.10
C VAL A 122 -7.80 -3.20 11.27
N LYS A 123 -8.97 -3.82 11.30
CA LYS A 123 -9.42 -4.69 12.38
C LYS A 123 -10.09 -5.95 11.85
N ARG A 124 -10.23 -6.95 12.72
CA ARG A 124 -10.85 -8.25 12.41
C ARG A 124 -12.24 -8.15 11.79
N GLU A 125 -13.05 -7.22 12.29
CA GLU A 125 -14.43 -7.04 11.84
C GLU A 125 -14.52 -6.48 10.42
N ASP A 126 -13.43 -5.90 9.91
CA ASP A 126 -13.37 -5.37 8.56
C ASP A 126 -13.07 -6.45 7.51
N VAL A 127 -12.67 -7.67 7.95
CA VAL A 127 -12.38 -8.79 7.04
C VAL A 127 -13.69 -9.34 6.47
N PRO A 128 -13.89 -9.32 5.13
CA PRO A 128 -15.13 -9.81 4.51
C PRO A 128 -15.40 -11.28 4.82
N ALA A 129 -16.67 -11.62 5.03
CA ALA A 129 -17.08 -12.97 5.36
C ALA A 129 -16.74 -13.98 4.26
N ASP A 130 -16.89 -13.59 3.01
CA ASP A 130 -16.56 -14.42 1.84
C ASP A 130 -15.05 -14.75 1.77
N LEU A 131 -14.18 -13.82 2.19
CA LEU A 131 -12.74 -14.06 2.29
C LEU A 131 -12.43 -15.06 3.40
N ILE A 132 -13.10 -14.96 4.55
CA ILE A 132 -12.97 -15.91 5.68
C ILE A 132 -13.47 -17.30 5.26
N ASP A 133 -14.60 -17.38 4.55
CA ASP A 133 -15.19 -18.64 4.10
C ASP A 133 -14.31 -19.31 3.04
N ASN A 134 -13.71 -18.54 2.14
CA ASN A 134 -12.75 -19.07 1.18
C ASN A 134 -11.50 -19.62 1.88
N GLU A 135 -10.95 -18.89 2.85
CA GLU A 135 -9.80 -19.35 3.65
C GLU A 135 -10.14 -20.63 4.43
N ARG A 136 -11.34 -20.72 5.00
CA ARG A 136 -11.83 -21.94 5.69
C ARG A 136 -11.86 -23.14 4.75
N ARG A 137 -12.37 -22.95 3.52
CA ARG A 137 -12.40 -24.01 2.50
C ARG A 137 -10.98 -24.47 2.14
N ILE A 138 -10.08 -23.54 1.87
CA ILE A 138 -8.67 -23.85 1.56
C ILE A 138 -8.00 -24.59 2.73
N ALA A 139 -8.20 -24.12 3.95
CA ALA A 139 -7.65 -24.74 5.16
C ALA A 139 -8.14 -26.18 5.36
N GLU A 140 -9.41 -26.44 5.05
CA GLU A 140 -10.02 -27.77 5.14
C GLU A 140 -9.46 -28.73 4.07
N GLU A 141 -9.42 -28.30 2.81
CA GLU A 141 -8.84 -29.06 1.70
C GLU A 141 -7.37 -29.42 1.98
N THR A 142 -6.57 -28.43 2.38
CA THR A 142 -5.15 -28.62 2.71
C THR A 142 -4.97 -29.59 3.89
N ALA A 143 -5.79 -29.47 4.94
CA ALA A 143 -5.68 -30.36 6.10
C ALA A 143 -6.02 -31.82 5.74
N ARG A 144 -6.97 -32.05 4.84
CA ARG A 144 -7.29 -33.40 4.32
C ARG A 144 -6.16 -33.94 3.46
N GLU A 145 -5.58 -33.14 2.57
CA GLU A 145 -4.44 -33.53 1.74
C GLU A 145 -3.22 -33.90 2.59
N GLU A 146 -3.01 -33.19 3.71
CA GLU A 146 -1.98 -33.50 4.70
C GLU A 146 -2.28 -34.77 5.54
N GLY A 147 -3.42 -35.43 5.33
CA GLY A 147 -3.81 -36.63 6.05
C GLY A 147 -4.15 -36.39 7.52
N LYS A 148 -4.61 -35.19 7.89
CA LYS A 148 -5.02 -34.90 9.26
C LYS A 148 -6.27 -35.72 9.64
N PRO A 149 -6.35 -36.23 10.91
CA PRO A 149 -7.51 -36.96 11.37
C PRO A 149 -8.80 -36.14 11.28
N GLU A 150 -9.89 -36.74 10.80
CA GLU A 150 -11.21 -36.09 10.66
C GLU A 150 -11.68 -35.43 11.97
N ALA A 151 -11.44 -36.09 13.10
CA ALA A 151 -11.78 -35.56 14.43
C ALA A 151 -11.00 -34.26 14.80
N ALA A 152 -9.87 -33.98 14.14
CA ALA A 152 -9.06 -32.80 14.39
C ALA A 152 -9.28 -31.67 13.37
N LEU A 153 -9.93 -31.96 12.24
CA LEU A 153 -10.08 -31.01 11.12
C LEU A 153 -10.69 -29.68 11.55
N SER A 154 -11.81 -29.70 12.26
CA SER A 154 -12.50 -28.48 12.69
C SER A 154 -11.56 -27.56 13.49
N LYS A 155 -10.81 -28.12 14.45
CA LYS A 155 -9.87 -27.34 15.26
C LYS A 155 -8.69 -26.81 14.45
N ILE A 156 -8.17 -27.58 13.52
CA ILE A 156 -7.07 -27.19 12.63
C ILE A 156 -7.54 -26.06 11.71
N VAL A 157 -8.71 -26.19 11.10
CA VAL A 157 -9.30 -25.18 10.21
C VAL A 157 -9.52 -23.85 10.94
N GLU A 158 -10.18 -23.90 12.11
CA GLU A 158 -10.39 -22.67 12.91
C GLU A 158 -9.06 -22.03 13.36
N GLY A 159 -8.06 -22.83 13.67
CA GLY A 159 -6.71 -22.33 13.97
C GLY A 159 -6.07 -21.61 12.79
N ARG A 160 -6.18 -22.16 11.57
CA ARG A 160 -5.67 -21.55 10.34
C ARG A 160 -6.40 -20.26 9.98
N VAL A 161 -7.74 -20.29 10.03
CA VAL A 161 -8.57 -19.09 9.80
C VAL A 161 -8.23 -17.98 10.81
N THR A 162 -8.08 -18.34 12.09
CA THR A 162 -7.65 -17.37 13.12
C THR A 162 -6.27 -16.80 12.82
N GLY A 163 -5.33 -17.63 12.36
CA GLY A 163 -3.99 -17.21 11.92
C GLY A 163 -4.05 -16.23 10.76
N PHE A 164 -4.82 -16.58 9.73
CA PHE A 164 -5.06 -15.72 8.57
C PHE A 164 -5.62 -14.34 8.97
N VAL A 165 -6.70 -14.32 9.77
CA VAL A 165 -7.30 -13.05 10.22
C VAL A 165 -6.29 -12.20 11.00
N LYS A 166 -5.44 -12.81 11.83
CA LYS A 166 -4.35 -12.10 12.53
C LYS A 166 -3.31 -11.53 11.58
N GLU A 167 -3.00 -12.25 10.52
CA GLU A 167 -2.02 -11.81 9.52
C GLU A 167 -2.52 -10.61 8.71
N VAL A 168 -3.79 -10.63 8.29
CA VAL A 168 -4.35 -9.59 7.42
C VAL A 168 -4.89 -8.37 8.17
N SER A 169 -5.03 -8.42 9.50
CA SER A 169 -5.63 -7.36 10.32
C SER A 169 -4.58 -6.60 11.12
N LEU A 170 -4.39 -5.31 10.84
CA LEU A 170 -3.38 -4.47 11.47
C LEU A 170 -3.39 -4.55 13.01
N LEU A 171 -4.57 -4.44 13.63
CA LEU A 171 -4.70 -4.42 15.08
C LEU A 171 -4.49 -5.79 15.75
N GLU A 172 -4.43 -6.88 14.97
CA GLU A 172 -4.16 -8.24 15.44
C GLU A 172 -2.69 -8.64 15.25
N GLN A 173 -1.94 -7.89 14.44
CA GLN A 173 -0.51 -8.14 14.22
C GLN A 173 0.31 -7.74 15.44
N ALA A 174 1.33 -8.55 15.76
CA ALA A 174 2.33 -8.17 16.75
C ALA A 174 3.14 -6.98 16.23
N PHE A 175 3.19 -5.89 17.01
CA PHE A 175 3.91 -4.69 16.60
C PHE A 175 5.42 -4.97 16.44
N ALA A 176 5.97 -4.61 15.28
CA ALA A 176 7.40 -4.72 15.02
C ALA A 176 8.16 -3.63 15.81
N ASP A 177 8.71 -3.98 16.96
CA ASP A 177 9.56 -3.07 17.72
C ASP A 177 10.90 -2.84 16.95
N ARG A 178 11.36 -1.60 16.94
CA ARG A 178 12.67 -1.20 16.34
C ARG A 178 13.85 -2.05 16.81
N LYS A 179 13.76 -2.68 17.97
CA LYS A 179 14.79 -3.59 18.51
C LYS A 179 14.81 -4.95 17.81
N SER A 180 13.65 -5.47 17.40
CA SER A 180 13.55 -6.78 16.74
C SER A 180 13.94 -6.74 15.26
N THR A 181 13.72 -5.60 14.60
CA THR A 181 14.04 -5.44 13.17
C THR A 181 15.56 -5.36 12.90
N ARG A 182 16.36 -4.94 13.88
CA ARG A 182 17.84 -4.90 13.76
C ARG A 182 18.51 -6.27 13.89
N LEU A 183 17.84 -7.26 14.46
CA LEU A 183 18.40 -8.61 14.65
C LEU A 183 18.28 -9.50 13.41
N ASN A 184 17.36 -9.19 12.47
CA ASN A 184 17.13 -9.97 11.25
C ASN A 184 17.89 -9.46 10.00
N SER A 185 18.61 -8.35 10.10
CA SER A 185 19.42 -7.82 8.98
C SER A 185 20.90 -8.17 9.02
N SER A 186 21.27 -9.18 9.82
CA SER A 186 22.66 -9.68 9.97
C SER A 186 22.73 -11.16 9.61
N HIS A 187 22.34 -11.52 8.38
CA HIS A 187 22.74 -12.79 7.75
C HIS A 187 22.92 -12.61 6.25
#